data_0937292e09d7c30f278891e797406677
#
_entry.id   0937292e09d7c30f278891e797406677
#
_cell.length_a   1.000
_cell.length_b   1.000
_cell.length_c   1.000
_cell.angle_alpha   90.00
_cell.angle_beta   90.00
_cell.angle_gamma   90.00
#
_symmetry.space_group_name_H-M   'P 1'
#
loop_
_entity.id
_entity.type
_entity.pdbx_description
1 polymer ?
#
loop_
_entity_poly.entity_id
_entity_poly.type
_entity_poly.pdbx_seq_one_letter_code
_entity_poly.pdbx_strand_id
1 'polypeptide(L)'
;MKKLLCLLLCAATITAFGQGNTLYKINVVKPKAGMKSAFEDSWKMHLNKFHTGTDKRMVYEVISGSESGSYVLVEGPESYADMDKTFATAKEHALDLEKNFTPKLEVTGTNSIYRWADTLSYHGNVKADLLLIGITVIKDGKAPEFLTELRRNALINEKIKSPVSVNIWVRQQAGSSPTIVSRRNLKDGYKELDTDYFKMGPDDFKNAYIADYGQEAWDKRLKILVDDVVSREQFFEKMRPDLSSK
;
A
#
# COMPACT_ATOMS: atom_id res chain seq x y z
N MET A 1 0.28 -3.53 51.20
CA MET A 1 0.88 -2.57 50.27
C MET A 1 1.59 -3.14 49.05
N LYS A 2 1.73 -4.46 48.90
CA LYS A 2 2.43 -5.10 47.75
C LYS A 2 1.53 -5.44 46.55
N LYS A 3 0.20 -5.31 46.68
CA LYS A 3 -0.76 -5.62 45.58
C LYS A 3 -1.17 -4.40 44.71
N LEU A 4 -0.77 -3.18 45.10
CA LEU A 4 -1.09 -1.96 44.33
C LEU A 4 -0.04 -1.63 43.28
N LEU A 5 1.15 -2.23 43.35
CA LEU A 5 2.26 -1.93 42.44
C LEU A 5 2.17 -2.71 41.11
N CYS A 6 1.45 -3.84 41.07
CA CYS A 6 1.29 -4.64 39.84
C CYS A 6 0.22 -4.08 38.89
N LEU A 7 -0.71 -3.26 39.36
CA LEU A 7 -1.76 -2.68 38.48
C LEU A 7 -1.27 -1.45 37.71
N LEU A 8 -0.22 -0.79 38.17
CA LEU A 8 0.37 0.38 37.49
C LEU A 8 1.34 0.00 36.36
N LEU A 9 1.87 -1.21 36.32
CA LEU A 9 2.77 -1.66 35.25
C LEU A 9 2.03 -2.16 33.99
N CYS A 10 0.75 -2.53 34.09
CA CYS A 10 -0.04 -2.95 32.94
C CYS A 10 -0.66 -1.81 32.12
N ALA A 11 -0.65 -0.58 32.67
CA ALA A 11 -1.23 0.59 32.00
C ALA A 11 -0.24 1.35 31.10
N ALA A 12 1.04 0.97 31.09
CA ALA A 12 2.09 1.73 30.40
C ALA A 12 2.46 1.23 28.98
N THR A 13 1.71 0.26 28.43
CA THR A 13 2.07 -0.33 27.12
C THR A 13 1.10 -0.02 25.97
N ILE A 14 0.18 0.93 26.12
CA ILE A 14 -0.78 1.27 25.06
C ILE A 14 -0.57 2.69 24.48
N THR A 15 0.57 3.31 24.68
CA THR A 15 0.82 4.66 24.14
C THR A 15 2.01 4.69 23.20
N ALA A 16 1.92 4.04 22.04
CA ALA A 16 2.94 4.23 21.01
C ALA A 16 2.44 4.03 19.58
N PHE A 17 1.20 4.42 19.26
CA PHE A 17 0.76 4.59 17.87
C PHE A 17 -0.11 5.83 17.72
N GLY A 18 0.38 6.96 18.22
CA GLY A 18 -0.08 8.28 17.80
C GLY A 18 0.44 8.60 16.40
N GLN A 19 0.24 7.70 15.46
CA GLN A 19 0.53 7.98 14.05
C GLN A 19 -0.68 8.71 13.48
N GLY A 20 -0.42 9.90 12.94
CA GLY A 20 -1.40 10.71 12.24
C GLY A 20 -2.12 9.97 11.11
N ASN A 21 -2.80 10.69 10.26
CA ASN A 21 -3.60 10.17 9.15
C ASN A 21 -2.77 9.28 8.22
N THR A 22 -2.86 7.96 8.39
CA THR A 22 -2.08 6.97 7.64
C THR A 22 -2.94 5.90 6.99
N LEU A 23 -4.27 6.05 7.08
CA LEU A 23 -5.21 5.12 6.46
C LEU A 23 -5.55 5.58 5.04
N TYR A 24 -5.70 4.61 4.17
CA TYR A 24 -6.07 4.80 2.78
C TYR A 24 -7.18 3.82 2.42
N LYS A 25 -8.24 4.32 1.78
CA LYS A 25 -9.24 3.48 1.13
C LYS A 25 -8.77 3.21 -0.30
N ILE A 26 -8.76 1.96 -0.70
CA ILE A 26 -8.33 1.55 -2.02
C ILE A 26 -9.47 0.77 -2.69
N ASN A 27 -9.91 1.28 -3.82
CA ASN A 27 -10.90 0.64 -4.68
C ASN A 27 -10.23 0.24 -5.98
N VAL A 28 -10.32 -1.02 -6.34
CA VAL A 28 -9.91 -1.51 -7.66
C VAL A 28 -11.16 -1.65 -8.53
N VAL A 29 -11.19 -0.99 -9.66
CA VAL A 29 -12.34 -0.99 -10.58
C VAL A 29 -11.87 -1.31 -11.99
N LYS A 30 -12.70 -2.04 -12.75
CA LYS A 30 -12.39 -2.40 -14.14
C LYS A 30 -13.50 -1.93 -15.06
N PRO A 31 -13.19 -1.10 -16.06
CA PRO A 31 -14.18 -0.73 -17.08
C PRO A 31 -14.59 -1.94 -17.91
N LYS A 32 -15.87 -2.01 -18.26
CA LYS A 32 -16.37 -2.97 -19.25
C LYS A 32 -15.64 -2.82 -20.58
N ALA A 33 -15.55 -3.90 -21.34
CA ALA A 33 -14.98 -3.86 -22.69
C ALA A 33 -15.61 -2.75 -23.53
N GLY A 34 -14.78 -1.91 -24.14
CA GLY A 34 -15.21 -0.75 -24.94
C GLY A 34 -15.66 0.47 -24.13
N MET A 35 -15.71 0.41 -22.79
CA MET A 35 -16.18 1.52 -21.95
C MET A 35 -15.06 2.35 -21.30
N LYS A 36 -13.79 2.09 -21.62
CA LYS A 36 -12.65 2.77 -20.99
C LYS A 36 -12.78 4.30 -21.06
N SER A 37 -12.97 4.87 -22.27
CA SER A 37 -13.09 6.32 -22.44
C SER A 37 -14.30 6.89 -21.69
N ALA A 38 -15.46 6.24 -21.82
CA ALA A 38 -16.67 6.67 -21.13
C ALA A 38 -16.55 6.61 -19.60
N PHE A 39 -15.81 5.64 -19.07
CA PHE A 39 -15.45 5.55 -17.65
C PHE A 39 -14.56 6.72 -17.24
N GLU A 40 -13.45 6.96 -17.95
CA GLU A 40 -12.51 8.03 -17.65
C GLU A 40 -13.18 9.42 -17.68
N ASP A 41 -14.03 9.67 -18.66
CA ASP A 41 -14.78 10.94 -18.76
C ASP A 41 -15.75 11.13 -17.59
N SER A 42 -16.47 10.06 -17.22
CA SER A 42 -17.38 10.11 -16.06
C SER A 42 -16.64 10.32 -14.77
N TRP A 43 -15.48 9.68 -14.60
CA TRP A 43 -14.66 9.86 -13.41
C TRP A 43 -14.13 11.30 -13.31
N LYS A 44 -13.66 11.90 -14.42
CA LYS A 44 -13.25 13.31 -14.44
C LYS A 44 -14.38 14.27 -14.04
N MET A 45 -15.59 14.01 -14.55
CA MET A 45 -16.76 14.82 -14.20
C MET A 45 -17.09 14.67 -12.69
N HIS A 46 -17.06 13.45 -12.17
CA HIS A 46 -17.28 13.14 -10.76
C HIS A 46 -16.26 13.82 -9.85
N LEU A 47 -14.96 13.73 -10.17
CA LEU A 47 -13.89 14.40 -9.41
C LEU A 47 -14.10 15.90 -9.34
N ASN A 48 -14.37 16.53 -10.47
CA ASN A 48 -14.57 17.98 -10.55
C ASN A 48 -15.80 18.45 -9.76
N LYS A 49 -16.79 17.58 -9.57
CA LYS A 49 -18.02 17.92 -8.85
C LYS A 49 -17.90 17.68 -7.34
N PHE A 50 -17.27 16.60 -6.93
CA PHE A 50 -17.32 16.12 -5.53
C PHE A 50 -15.98 16.12 -4.80
N HIS A 51 -14.85 16.06 -5.50
CA HIS A 51 -13.53 15.89 -4.89
C HIS A 51 -12.62 17.09 -5.15
N THR A 52 -13.12 18.26 -4.76
CA THR A 52 -12.38 19.53 -4.82
C THR A 52 -11.86 19.91 -3.45
N GLY A 53 -10.62 20.44 -3.38
CA GLY A 53 -10.03 20.90 -2.12
C GLY A 53 -9.17 19.85 -1.42
N THR A 54 -9.49 19.52 -0.15
CA THR A 54 -8.67 18.63 0.68
C THR A 54 -8.92 17.15 0.45
N ASP A 55 -10.07 16.80 -0.14
CA ASP A 55 -10.44 15.42 -0.46
C ASP A 55 -9.74 14.97 -1.74
N LYS A 56 -8.53 14.45 -1.57
CA LYS A 56 -7.69 14.05 -2.69
C LYS A 56 -7.90 12.59 -3.07
N ARG A 57 -8.06 12.38 -4.37
CA ARG A 57 -8.09 11.06 -4.99
C ARG A 57 -6.88 10.90 -5.89
N MET A 58 -6.14 9.83 -5.71
CA MET A 58 -5.08 9.42 -6.63
C MET A 58 -5.57 8.24 -7.45
N VAL A 59 -5.27 8.24 -8.73
CA VAL A 59 -5.67 7.16 -9.64
C VAL A 59 -4.45 6.58 -10.31
N TYR A 60 -4.39 5.26 -10.32
CA TYR A 60 -3.37 4.48 -11.02
C TYR A 60 -4.05 3.52 -11.99
N GLU A 61 -3.46 3.29 -13.13
CA GLU A 61 -3.88 2.28 -14.10
C GLU A 61 -2.96 1.07 -13.96
N VAL A 62 -3.54 -0.11 -13.79
CA VAL A 62 -2.81 -1.38 -13.81
C VAL A 62 -2.44 -1.69 -15.26
N ILE A 63 -1.14 -1.73 -15.57
CA ILE A 63 -0.64 -1.86 -16.94
C ILE A 63 -0.02 -3.23 -17.24
N SER A 64 0.00 -4.13 -16.26
CA SER A 64 0.44 -5.53 -16.45
C SER A 64 -0.22 -6.47 -15.44
N GLY A 65 -0.05 -7.78 -15.64
CA GLY A 65 -0.64 -8.82 -14.77
C GLY A 65 -2.09 -9.14 -15.09
N SER A 66 -2.73 -9.94 -14.23
CA SER A 66 -4.09 -10.45 -14.40
C SER A 66 -5.14 -9.34 -14.43
N GLU A 67 -4.90 -8.26 -13.69
CA GLU A 67 -5.79 -7.11 -13.55
C GLU A 67 -5.46 -5.96 -14.53
N SER A 68 -4.69 -6.22 -15.57
CA SER A 68 -4.33 -5.21 -16.58
C SER A 68 -5.59 -4.53 -17.16
N GLY A 69 -5.56 -3.20 -17.23
CA GLY A 69 -6.69 -2.36 -17.63
C GLY A 69 -7.65 -1.96 -16.51
N SER A 70 -7.41 -2.45 -15.26
CA SER A 70 -8.10 -1.97 -14.06
C SER A 70 -7.51 -0.63 -13.61
N TYR A 71 -8.29 0.10 -12.81
CA TYR A 71 -7.88 1.32 -12.13
C TYR A 71 -7.89 1.14 -10.62
N VAL A 72 -6.86 1.65 -9.98
CA VAL A 72 -6.74 1.69 -8.52
C VAL A 72 -7.03 3.12 -8.07
N LEU A 73 -8.16 3.30 -7.39
CA LEU A 73 -8.62 4.57 -6.84
C LEU A 73 -8.20 4.63 -5.38
N VAL A 74 -7.35 5.60 -5.03
CA VAL A 74 -6.77 5.75 -3.71
C VAL A 74 -7.28 7.02 -3.06
N GLU A 75 -7.92 6.90 -1.90
CA GLU A 75 -8.41 7.97 -1.05
C GLU A 75 -7.60 8.03 0.24
N GLY A 76 -7.21 9.20 0.66
CA GLY A 76 -6.45 9.44 1.90
C GLY A 76 -5.19 10.28 1.66
N PRO A 77 -4.38 10.51 2.71
CA PRO A 77 -4.43 9.82 4.02
C PRO A 77 -5.56 10.30 4.92
N GLU A 78 -6.16 9.39 5.67
CA GLU A 78 -7.27 9.63 6.61
C GLU A 78 -6.98 9.01 7.99
N SER A 79 -7.75 9.43 9.00
CA SER A 79 -7.91 8.72 10.27
C SER A 79 -9.22 7.92 10.28
N TYR A 80 -9.42 7.03 11.25
CA TYR A 80 -10.72 6.39 11.43
C TYR A 80 -11.82 7.41 11.74
N ALA A 81 -11.51 8.48 12.48
CA ALA A 81 -12.46 9.55 12.77
C ALA A 81 -12.87 10.34 11.52
N ASP A 82 -11.99 10.44 10.51
CA ASP A 82 -12.35 11.05 9.22
C ASP A 82 -13.32 10.17 8.43
N MET A 83 -13.19 8.85 8.54
CA MET A 83 -14.07 7.88 7.89
C MET A 83 -15.51 7.89 8.44
N ASP A 84 -15.69 8.34 9.67
CA ASP A 84 -17.03 8.48 10.30
C ASP A 84 -17.75 9.76 9.88
N LYS A 85 -17.08 10.68 9.21
CA LYS A 85 -17.68 11.94 8.76
C LYS A 85 -18.63 11.71 7.60
N THR A 86 -19.84 12.26 7.75
CA THR A 86 -20.81 12.29 6.66
C THR A 86 -20.72 13.63 5.94
N PHE A 87 -20.56 13.59 4.63
CA PHE A 87 -20.54 14.79 3.79
C PHE A 87 -21.97 15.26 3.50
N ALA A 88 -22.18 16.57 3.47
CA ALA A 88 -23.49 17.15 3.12
C ALA A 88 -24.02 16.68 1.77
N THR A 89 -23.12 16.38 0.84
CA THR A 89 -23.43 15.91 -0.53
C THR A 89 -23.43 14.39 -0.68
N ALA A 90 -23.35 13.61 0.41
CA ALA A 90 -23.19 12.15 0.36
C ALA A 90 -24.25 11.43 -0.49
N LYS A 91 -25.52 11.89 -0.41
CA LYS A 91 -26.62 11.32 -1.23
C LYS A 91 -26.44 11.61 -2.71
N GLU A 92 -26.09 12.84 -3.06
CA GLU A 92 -25.87 13.26 -4.46
C GLU A 92 -24.63 12.59 -5.04
N HIS A 93 -23.58 12.45 -4.25
CA HIS A 93 -22.37 11.71 -4.59
C HIS A 93 -22.68 10.24 -4.91
N ALA A 94 -23.44 9.56 -4.04
CA ALA A 94 -23.83 8.16 -4.25
C ALA A 94 -24.68 7.99 -5.52
N LEU A 95 -25.65 8.88 -5.76
CA LEU A 95 -26.49 8.86 -6.95
C LEU A 95 -25.67 9.12 -8.23
N ASP A 96 -24.67 9.97 -8.19
CA ASP A 96 -23.79 10.24 -9.33
C ASP A 96 -22.97 8.99 -9.67
N LEU A 97 -22.39 8.33 -8.67
CA LEU A 97 -21.68 7.07 -8.86
C LEU A 97 -22.59 5.99 -9.44
N GLU A 98 -23.79 5.83 -8.91
CA GLU A 98 -24.76 4.83 -9.36
C GLU A 98 -25.17 5.05 -10.82
N LYS A 99 -25.47 6.30 -11.21
CA LYS A 99 -25.96 6.62 -12.54
C LYS A 99 -24.87 6.71 -13.60
N ASN A 100 -23.76 7.33 -13.26
CA ASN A 100 -22.78 7.78 -14.25
C ASN A 100 -21.52 6.92 -14.28
N PHE A 101 -21.21 6.21 -13.19
CA PHE A 101 -19.97 5.48 -13.04
C PHE A 101 -20.17 3.95 -13.03
N THR A 102 -20.96 3.43 -12.09
CA THR A 102 -21.21 1.99 -11.90
C THR A 102 -21.65 1.25 -13.18
N PRO A 103 -22.52 1.80 -14.05
CA PRO A 103 -22.94 1.10 -15.26
C PRO A 103 -21.81 0.80 -16.26
N LYS A 104 -20.68 1.50 -16.15
CA LYS A 104 -19.51 1.35 -17.02
C LYS A 104 -18.49 0.35 -16.49
N LEU A 105 -18.67 -0.13 -15.27
CA LEU A 105 -17.76 -1.06 -14.62
C LEU A 105 -18.19 -2.52 -14.82
N GLU A 106 -17.20 -3.40 -14.92
CA GLU A 106 -17.42 -4.81 -14.61
C GLU A 106 -17.83 -4.93 -13.13
N VAL A 107 -18.62 -5.99 -12.81
CA VAL A 107 -19.01 -6.21 -11.41
C VAL A 107 -17.75 -6.57 -10.63
N THR A 108 -17.25 -5.59 -9.88
CA THR A 108 -16.18 -5.90 -8.98
C THR A 108 -15.72 -4.81 -8.17
N GLY A 109 -14.88 -4.85 -7.47
CA GLY A 109 -14.13 -3.93 -6.73
C GLY A 109 -13.92 -4.46 -5.33
N THR A 110 -12.70 -4.68 -5.00
CA THR A 110 -12.33 -4.82 -3.60
C THR A 110 -12.21 -3.43 -3.02
N ASN A 111 -13.15 -3.08 -2.13
CA ASN A 111 -12.95 -1.91 -1.27
C ASN A 111 -12.16 -2.37 -0.06
N SER A 112 -10.97 -1.86 0.12
CA SER A 112 -10.08 -2.25 1.21
C SER A 112 -9.46 -1.05 1.89
N ILE A 113 -9.30 -1.13 3.22
CA ILE A 113 -8.61 -0.13 4.01
C ILE A 113 -7.20 -0.64 4.29
N TYR A 114 -6.22 0.21 3.99
CA TYR A 114 -4.81 -0.08 4.25
C TYR A 114 -4.21 1.00 5.16
N ARG A 115 -3.31 0.59 6.01
CA ARG A 115 -2.44 1.48 6.76
C ARG A 115 -1.09 1.54 6.08
N TRP A 116 -0.63 2.74 5.75
CA TRP A 116 0.77 2.95 5.40
C TRP A 116 1.64 2.72 6.63
N ALA A 117 2.62 1.84 6.51
CA ALA A 117 3.49 1.42 7.58
C ALA A 117 4.89 2.05 7.39
N ASP A 118 5.07 3.24 7.93
CA ASP A 118 6.31 4.03 7.83
C ASP A 118 7.54 3.22 8.29
N THR A 119 7.44 2.56 9.44
CA THR A 119 8.54 1.76 10.01
C THR A 119 8.93 0.52 9.20
N LEU A 120 8.09 0.12 8.23
CA LEU A 120 8.34 -0.98 7.30
C LEU A 120 8.73 -0.48 5.91
N SER A 121 8.56 0.82 5.68
CA SER A 121 8.86 1.51 4.42
C SER A 121 10.25 2.10 4.47
N TYR A 122 10.83 2.33 3.28
CA TYR A 122 12.09 3.02 3.21
C TYR A 122 12.15 3.87 1.92
N HIS A 123 12.68 5.11 2.05
CA HIS A 123 12.61 6.16 1.01
C HIS A 123 11.18 6.41 0.46
N GLY A 124 10.17 6.35 1.34
CA GLY A 124 8.75 6.38 1.02
C GLY A 124 8.24 7.60 0.26
N ASN A 125 8.98 8.71 0.26
CA ASN A 125 8.57 9.99 -0.33
C ASN A 125 9.07 10.21 -1.77
N VAL A 126 9.72 9.24 -2.39
CA VAL A 126 10.12 9.33 -3.80
C VAL A 126 8.88 9.26 -4.67
N LYS A 127 8.59 10.32 -5.42
CA LYS A 127 7.49 10.34 -6.39
C LYS A 127 7.94 9.69 -7.69
N ALA A 128 7.09 8.83 -8.23
CA ALA A 128 7.25 8.23 -9.55
C ALA A 128 5.87 7.97 -10.16
N ASP A 129 5.77 8.09 -11.47
CA ASP A 129 4.54 7.75 -12.18
C ASP A 129 4.41 6.23 -12.42
N LEU A 130 5.53 5.52 -12.47
CA LEU A 130 5.59 4.08 -12.64
C LEU A 130 5.91 3.41 -11.31
N LEU A 131 5.11 2.40 -10.97
CA LEU A 131 5.22 1.65 -9.73
C LEU A 131 5.30 0.15 -10.03
N LEU A 132 6.17 -0.57 -9.32
CA LEU A 132 6.10 -2.02 -9.21
C LEU A 132 5.36 -2.35 -7.92
N ILE A 133 4.22 -3.02 -8.06
CA ILE A 133 3.35 -3.41 -6.95
C ILE A 133 3.60 -4.88 -6.64
N GLY A 134 3.72 -5.20 -5.35
CA GLY A 134 3.72 -6.57 -4.87
C GLY A 134 2.59 -6.76 -3.85
N ILE A 135 1.68 -7.70 -4.10
CA ILE A 135 0.66 -8.11 -3.14
C ILE A 135 1.08 -9.44 -2.55
N THR A 136 1.22 -9.49 -1.23
CA THR A 136 1.59 -10.70 -0.50
C THR A 136 0.53 -11.03 0.52
N VAL A 137 -0.08 -12.21 0.41
CA VAL A 137 -1.00 -12.77 1.39
C VAL A 137 -0.21 -13.70 2.30
N ILE A 138 -0.27 -13.47 3.60
CA ILE A 138 0.50 -14.18 4.62
C ILE A 138 -0.38 -15.22 5.28
N LYS A 139 0.18 -16.37 5.65
CA LYS A 139 -0.51 -17.40 6.41
C LYS A 139 -0.98 -16.86 7.76
N ASP A 140 -2.12 -17.34 8.23
CA ASP A 140 -2.67 -16.95 9.52
C ASP A 140 -1.68 -17.23 10.66
N GLY A 141 -1.58 -16.28 11.58
CA GLY A 141 -0.65 -16.32 12.70
C GLY A 141 0.81 -16.01 12.35
N LYS A 142 1.17 -15.84 11.06
CA LYS A 142 2.55 -15.59 10.60
C LYS A 142 2.89 -14.12 10.37
N ALA A 143 1.89 -13.24 10.43
CA ALA A 143 2.11 -11.81 10.20
C ALA A 143 3.17 -11.18 11.14
N PRO A 144 3.25 -11.46 12.46
CA PRO A 144 4.25 -10.82 13.31
C PRO A 144 5.69 -11.11 12.89
N GLU A 145 5.99 -12.36 12.53
CA GLU A 145 7.33 -12.74 12.06
C GLU A 145 7.64 -12.05 10.72
N PHE A 146 6.70 -12.09 9.79
CA PHE A 146 6.84 -11.48 8.47
C PHE A 146 7.06 -9.96 8.55
N LEU A 147 6.28 -9.25 9.38
CA LEU A 147 6.42 -7.81 9.59
C LEU A 147 7.77 -7.46 10.25
N THR A 148 8.25 -8.32 11.17
CA THR A 148 9.58 -8.17 11.77
C THR A 148 10.66 -8.20 10.67
N GLU A 149 10.57 -9.14 9.74
CA GLU A 149 11.53 -9.22 8.63
C GLU A 149 11.43 -8.03 7.66
N LEU A 150 10.23 -7.52 7.38
CA LEU A 150 10.08 -6.29 6.59
C LEU A 150 10.74 -5.10 7.28
N ARG A 151 10.58 -4.97 8.61
CA ARG A 151 11.24 -3.91 9.38
C ARG A 151 12.75 -4.01 9.32
N ARG A 152 13.32 -5.22 9.50
CA ARG A 152 14.76 -5.46 9.35
C ARG A 152 15.24 -5.08 7.95
N ASN A 153 14.48 -5.47 6.92
CA ASN A 153 14.78 -5.09 5.54
C ASN A 153 14.83 -3.56 5.36
N ALA A 154 13.86 -2.83 5.90
CA ALA A 154 13.84 -1.36 5.84
C ALA A 154 15.09 -0.75 6.50
N LEU A 155 15.43 -1.20 7.73
CA LEU A 155 16.59 -0.72 8.46
C LEU A 155 17.93 -1.01 7.74
N ILE A 156 18.07 -2.20 7.15
CA ILE A 156 19.27 -2.54 6.38
C ILE A 156 19.37 -1.68 5.12
N ASN A 157 18.26 -1.52 4.37
CA ASN A 157 18.26 -0.67 3.18
C ASN A 157 18.63 0.80 3.53
N GLU A 158 18.16 1.31 4.66
CA GLU A 158 18.54 2.63 5.17
C GLU A 158 20.04 2.69 5.50
N LYS A 159 20.56 1.69 6.22
CA LYS A 159 21.97 1.59 6.62
C LYS A 159 22.91 1.60 5.41
N ILE A 160 22.61 0.81 4.38
CA ILE A 160 23.43 0.73 3.17
C ILE A 160 23.12 1.86 2.17
N LYS A 161 22.20 2.77 2.50
CA LYS A 161 21.73 3.85 1.61
C LYS A 161 21.26 3.32 0.26
N SER A 162 20.48 2.24 0.30
CA SER A 162 19.94 1.62 -0.92
C SER A 162 19.17 2.66 -1.75
N PRO A 163 19.35 2.69 -3.06
CA PRO A 163 18.66 3.63 -3.94
C PRO A 163 17.19 3.25 -4.22
N VAL A 164 16.78 2.06 -3.80
CA VAL A 164 15.40 1.57 -4.02
C VAL A 164 14.44 2.23 -3.04
N SER A 165 13.28 2.68 -3.47
CA SER A 165 12.22 3.24 -2.63
C SER A 165 11.02 2.28 -2.56
N VAL A 166 10.65 1.87 -1.35
CA VAL A 166 9.53 0.94 -1.14
C VAL A 166 8.61 1.47 -0.05
N ASN A 167 7.33 1.61 -0.37
CA ASN A 167 6.26 1.87 0.59
C ASN A 167 5.53 0.58 0.93
N ILE A 168 5.33 0.31 2.20
CA ILE A 168 4.61 -0.86 2.69
C ILE A 168 3.26 -0.44 3.26
N TRP A 169 2.23 -1.12 2.81
CA TRP A 169 0.86 -0.92 3.22
C TRP A 169 0.28 -2.22 3.76
N VAL A 170 -0.38 -2.17 4.91
CA VAL A 170 -0.93 -3.32 5.61
C VAL A 170 -2.44 -3.22 5.63
N ARG A 171 -3.14 -4.25 5.13
CA ARG A 171 -4.61 -4.32 5.16
C ARG A 171 -5.11 -4.29 6.59
N GLN A 172 -6.17 -3.51 6.84
CA GLN A 172 -6.74 -3.29 8.17
C GLN A 172 -8.08 -4.03 8.42
N GLN A 173 -8.63 -4.70 7.42
CA GLN A 173 -9.92 -5.38 7.56
C GLN A 173 -9.80 -6.65 8.39
N ALA A 174 -10.70 -6.80 9.38
CA ALA A 174 -10.81 -8.02 10.18
C ALA A 174 -11.39 -9.19 9.34
N GLY A 175 -11.03 -10.42 9.70
CA GLY A 175 -11.57 -11.63 9.08
C GLY A 175 -10.98 -12.01 7.72
N SER A 176 -9.99 -11.26 7.23
CA SER A 176 -9.22 -11.61 6.04
C SER A 176 -7.80 -12.00 6.40
N SER A 177 -7.18 -12.88 5.63
CA SER A 177 -5.75 -13.21 5.79
C SER A 177 -4.91 -11.94 5.72
N PRO A 178 -3.86 -11.82 6.54
CA PRO A 178 -2.98 -10.68 6.55
C PRO A 178 -2.42 -10.41 5.16
N THR A 179 -2.65 -9.21 4.63
CA THR A 179 -2.23 -8.84 3.28
C THR A 179 -1.33 -7.61 3.35
N ILE A 180 -0.18 -7.71 2.72
CA ILE A 180 0.80 -6.65 2.58
C ILE A 180 0.83 -6.20 1.11
N VAL A 181 0.81 -4.90 0.88
CA VAL A 181 1.08 -4.31 -0.42
C VAL A 181 2.40 -3.56 -0.35
N SER A 182 3.36 -3.97 -1.16
CA SER A 182 4.60 -3.25 -1.38
C SER A 182 4.48 -2.42 -2.66
N ARG A 183 4.82 -1.14 -2.59
CA ARG A 183 4.82 -0.20 -3.73
C ARG A 183 6.25 0.31 -3.91
N ARG A 184 6.95 -0.22 -4.89
CA ARG A 184 8.27 0.27 -5.29
C ARG A 184 8.10 1.35 -6.35
N ASN A 185 8.57 2.55 -6.04
CA ASN A 185 8.58 3.66 -6.99
C ASN A 185 9.74 3.48 -7.96
N LEU A 186 9.45 3.53 -9.26
CA LEU A 186 10.43 3.43 -10.34
C LEU A 186 10.63 4.83 -10.96
N LYS A 187 11.43 5.66 -10.28
CA LYS A 187 11.65 7.07 -10.64
C LYS A 187 12.21 7.20 -12.06
N ASP A 188 13.11 6.31 -12.43
CA ASP A 188 13.78 6.28 -13.72
C ASP A 188 13.16 5.24 -14.69
N GLY A 189 12.00 4.71 -14.36
CA GLY A 189 11.24 3.76 -15.17
C GLY A 189 11.76 2.32 -15.10
N TYR A 190 11.43 1.53 -16.10
CA TYR A 190 11.76 0.09 -16.14
C TYR A 190 13.25 -0.22 -16.07
N LYS A 191 14.14 0.71 -16.48
CA LYS A 191 15.59 0.51 -16.39
C LYS A 191 16.09 0.26 -14.96
N GLU A 192 15.32 0.68 -13.93
CA GLU A 192 15.67 0.37 -12.54
C GLU A 192 15.53 -1.13 -12.19
N LEU A 193 14.98 -1.93 -13.07
CA LEU A 193 14.87 -3.38 -12.91
C LEU A 193 16.04 -4.14 -13.51
N ASP A 194 16.90 -3.45 -14.27
CA ASP A 194 18.12 -4.03 -14.79
C ASP A 194 19.08 -4.34 -13.62
N THR A 195 19.73 -5.48 -13.68
CA THR A 195 20.55 -6.04 -12.57
C THR A 195 21.73 -5.16 -12.18
N ASP A 196 22.23 -4.34 -13.10
CA ASP A 196 23.40 -3.48 -12.94
C ASP A 196 23.05 -1.99 -12.79
N TYR A 197 21.76 -1.64 -12.83
CA TYR A 197 21.32 -0.24 -12.77
C TYR A 197 21.81 0.46 -11.50
N PHE A 198 21.60 -0.15 -10.36
CA PHE A 198 21.99 0.42 -9.07
C PHE A 198 23.39 -0.07 -8.67
N LYS A 199 24.36 -0.13 -9.32
CA LYS A 199 25.78 -0.40 -8.99
C LYS A 199 26.05 -0.84 -7.51
N MET A 200 25.12 -1.60 -6.92
CA MET A 200 25.26 -2.19 -5.60
C MET A 200 25.95 -3.54 -5.74
N GLY A 201 26.85 -3.84 -4.82
CA GLY A 201 27.43 -5.16 -4.74
C GLY A 201 26.34 -6.23 -4.49
N PRO A 202 26.40 -7.39 -5.13
CA PRO A 202 25.36 -8.43 -5.01
C PRO A 202 25.16 -8.90 -3.56
N ASP A 203 26.18 -8.76 -2.73
CA ASP A 203 26.16 -9.19 -1.33
C ASP A 203 26.01 -8.04 -0.31
N ASP A 204 25.93 -6.78 -0.73
CA ASP A 204 25.92 -5.63 0.18
C ASP A 204 24.79 -5.72 1.20
N PHE A 205 23.58 -6.04 0.75
CA PHE A 205 22.43 -6.21 1.63
C PHE A 205 22.61 -7.40 2.59
N LYS A 206 23.05 -8.55 2.07
CA LYS A 206 23.26 -9.77 2.85
C LYS A 206 24.33 -9.57 3.92
N ASN A 207 25.47 -9.00 3.55
CA ASN A 207 26.57 -8.75 4.49
C ASN A 207 26.15 -7.79 5.60
N ALA A 208 25.44 -6.71 5.26
CA ALA A 208 24.91 -5.78 6.24
C ALA A 208 23.87 -6.43 7.17
N TYR A 209 22.98 -7.26 6.61
CA TYR A 209 21.98 -7.98 7.39
C TYR A 209 22.63 -8.98 8.37
N ILE A 210 23.60 -9.78 7.90
CA ILE A 210 24.33 -10.75 8.74
C ILE A 210 25.12 -10.03 9.83
N ALA A 211 25.72 -8.89 9.52
CA ALA A 211 26.46 -8.11 10.50
C ALA A 211 25.59 -7.62 11.67
N ASP A 212 24.32 -7.27 11.41
CA ASP A 212 23.42 -6.74 12.42
C ASP A 212 22.62 -7.82 13.15
N TYR A 213 22.22 -8.89 12.44
CA TYR A 213 21.27 -9.89 12.96
C TYR A 213 21.83 -11.32 13.01
N GLY A 214 22.99 -11.57 12.43
CA GLY A 214 23.66 -12.88 12.41
C GLY A 214 23.21 -13.79 11.25
N GLN A 215 24.04 -14.82 10.99
CA GLN A 215 23.82 -15.79 9.90
C GLN A 215 22.52 -16.57 10.09
N GLU A 216 22.22 -17.01 11.31
CA GLU A 216 20.99 -17.75 11.62
C GLU A 216 19.73 -16.95 11.27
N ALA A 217 19.73 -15.63 11.58
CA ALA A 217 18.61 -14.74 11.22
C ALA A 217 18.48 -14.59 9.71
N TRP A 218 19.61 -14.54 8.98
CA TRP A 218 19.58 -14.51 7.51
C TRP A 218 18.97 -15.76 6.89
N ASP A 219 19.37 -16.93 7.37
CA ASP A 219 18.85 -18.22 6.89
C ASP A 219 17.35 -18.38 7.20
N LYS A 220 16.95 -17.97 8.41
CA LYS A 220 15.53 -17.94 8.82
C LYS A 220 14.70 -16.95 8.00
N ARG A 221 15.26 -15.79 7.65
CA ARG A 221 14.61 -14.76 6.85
C ARG A 221 14.08 -15.28 5.52
N LEU A 222 14.92 -15.98 4.77
CA LEU A 222 14.53 -16.54 3.48
C LEU A 222 13.35 -17.50 3.63
N LYS A 223 13.38 -18.32 4.68
CA LYS A 223 12.30 -19.25 4.99
C LYS A 223 10.99 -18.52 5.33
N ILE A 224 11.03 -17.50 6.18
CA ILE A 224 9.85 -16.67 6.52
C ILE A 224 9.26 -16.02 5.28
N LEU A 225 10.10 -15.41 4.43
CA LEU A 225 9.64 -14.71 3.24
C LEU A 225 9.07 -15.63 2.15
N VAL A 226 9.29 -16.93 2.22
CA VAL A 226 8.79 -17.92 1.27
C VAL A 226 7.72 -18.81 1.89
N ASP A 227 8.02 -19.45 2.99
CA ASP A 227 7.15 -20.50 3.58
C ASP A 227 5.91 -19.93 4.27
N ASP A 228 5.99 -18.69 4.79
CA ASP A 228 4.88 -18.04 5.49
C ASP A 228 3.91 -17.31 4.54
N VAL A 229 4.13 -17.42 3.24
CA VAL A 229 3.29 -16.79 2.20
C VAL A 229 2.27 -17.80 1.66
N VAL A 230 1.02 -17.34 1.51
CA VAL A 230 -0.05 -18.08 0.81
C VAL A 230 0.02 -17.81 -0.69
N SER A 231 0.15 -16.53 -1.05
CA SER A 231 0.26 -16.12 -2.45
C SER A 231 1.05 -14.83 -2.57
N ARG A 232 1.66 -14.67 -3.73
CA ARG A 232 2.34 -13.43 -4.11
C ARG A 232 2.04 -13.12 -5.57
N GLU A 233 1.67 -11.86 -5.82
CA GLU A 233 1.46 -11.33 -7.16
C GLU A 233 2.30 -10.07 -7.33
N GLN A 234 2.79 -9.82 -8.55
CA GLN A 234 3.47 -8.59 -8.92
C GLN A 234 2.96 -8.08 -10.25
N PHE A 235 2.79 -6.75 -10.33
CA PHE A 235 2.36 -6.07 -11.55
C PHE A 235 2.81 -4.61 -11.54
N PHE A 236 2.66 -3.93 -12.67
CA PHE A 236 2.96 -2.51 -12.78
C PHE A 236 1.71 -1.67 -12.75
N GLU A 237 1.79 -0.56 -12.02
CA GLU A 237 0.82 0.53 -12.04
C GLU A 237 1.46 1.79 -12.62
N LYS A 238 0.67 2.57 -13.33
CA LYS A 238 1.05 3.89 -13.80
C LYS A 238 0.09 4.94 -13.25
N MET A 239 0.65 5.98 -12.64
CA MET A 239 -0.15 7.11 -12.16
C MET A 239 -0.88 7.79 -13.33
N ARG A 240 -2.13 8.18 -13.09
CA ARG A 240 -3.01 8.91 -14.02
C ARG A 240 -3.33 10.29 -13.44
N PRO A 241 -2.41 11.27 -13.60
CA PRO A 241 -2.62 12.63 -13.07
C PRO A 241 -3.88 13.30 -13.66
N ASP A 242 -4.23 12.93 -14.89
CA ASP A 242 -5.44 13.42 -15.58
C ASP A 242 -6.76 12.89 -15.00
N LEU A 243 -6.69 11.82 -14.20
CA LEU A 243 -7.80 11.19 -13.49
C LEU A 243 -7.70 11.37 -11.96
N SER A 244 -6.73 12.11 -11.48
CA SER A 244 -6.50 12.39 -10.05
C SER A 244 -6.96 13.79 -9.67
N SER A 245 -7.27 14.01 -8.38
CA SER A 245 -7.61 15.34 -7.87
C SER A 245 -6.42 16.30 -8.01
N LYS A 246 -6.71 17.57 -8.27
CA LYS A 246 -5.72 18.64 -8.39
C LYS A 246 -5.24 19.13 -7.02
#